data_769b3c9708c87e6fc7dcf025042b1b0f
#
_entry.id   769b3c9708c87e6fc7dcf025042b1b0f
#
_cell.length_a   1.000
_cell.length_b   1.000
_cell.length_c   1.000
_cell.angle_alpha   90.00
_cell.angle_beta   90.00
_cell.angle_gamma   90.00
#
_symmetry.space_group_name_H-M   'P 1'
#
loop_
_entity.id
_entity.type
_entity.pdbx_description
1 polymer ?
#
loop_
_entity_poly.entity_id
_entity_poly.type
_entity_poly.pdbx_seq_one_letter_code
_entity_poly.pdbx_strand_id
1 'polypeptide(L)'
;MWSSLAPSLTIETTRIRIVVRASSARRKIKEDIPVARRSRSARSNPASKGRGRGLLLAATIAVVVVGVATVPDLLTSRQSIVDLEIEGFRERPDADGRLLGHFPYREADLDERITFQPGIELHIDAAEALDAMMAAAVSDGIDLRLLSGFRSLDLQEEIFFEVASERNQTPEERARVSAPPGYSEHSTGYAVDLGDGWAPETNLSQSFEQTEAFTWLQDHAARYHFVLSFPAGNSQGVLYEPWHWRFEGTADALRSFEAARRFARRGS
;
A
#
# COMPACT_ATOMS: atom_id res chain seq x y z
N MET A 1 35.01 45.72 46.55
CA MET A 1 34.46 46.56 45.46
C MET A 1 34.86 45.96 44.17
N TRP A 2 33.96 45.29 43.49
CA TRP A 2 33.88 45.12 42.02
C TRP A 2 32.61 44.38 41.70
N SER A 3 31.59 45.15 41.28
CA SER A 3 30.32 44.65 40.73
C SER A 3 30.56 44.10 39.35
N SER A 4 30.09 42.89 39.09
CA SER A 4 29.99 42.35 37.73
C SER A 4 28.50 42.23 37.39
N LEU A 5 28.08 43.08 36.47
CA LEU A 5 26.76 43.05 35.81
C LEU A 5 26.79 42.00 34.74
N ALA A 6 25.91 40.98 34.85
CA ALA A 6 25.61 40.06 33.75
C ALA A 6 24.39 40.60 32.96
N PRO A 7 24.40 40.60 31.62
CA PRO A 7 23.24 40.99 30.84
C PRO A 7 22.22 39.85 30.75
N SER A 8 20.98 40.14 31.07
CA SER A 8 19.81 39.29 30.85
C SER A 8 19.52 39.20 29.34
N LEU A 9 19.61 38.03 28.77
CA LEU A 9 19.07 37.71 27.42
C LEU A 9 17.59 37.39 27.59
N THR A 10 16.73 38.32 27.17
CA THR A 10 15.31 38.09 27.01
C THR A 10 15.06 37.42 25.67
N ILE A 11 14.67 36.14 25.67
CA ILE A 11 14.23 35.44 24.46
C ILE A 11 12.77 35.82 24.20
N GLU A 12 12.53 36.67 23.20
CA GLU A 12 11.20 36.91 22.65
C GLU A 12 10.70 35.68 21.88
N THR A 13 9.69 35.02 22.45
CA THR A 13 8.98 33.92 21.80
C THR A 13 8.00 34.51 20.80
N THR A 14 8.37 34.56 19.52
CA THR A 14 7.48 34.93 18.42
C THR A 14 6.45 33.82 18.21
N ARG A 15 5.23 34.02 18.70
CA ARG A 15 4.08 33.15 18.41
C ARG A 15 3.62 33.39 16.97
N ILE A 16 3.89 32.47 16.09
CA ILE A 16 3.28 32.43 14.75
C ILE A 16 1.83 31.97 14.91
N ARG A 17 0.89 32.88 14.68
CA ARG A 17 -0.55 32.60 14.67
C ARG A 17 -0.95 32.25 13.26
N ILE A 18 -1.10 30.95 12.95
CA ILE A 18 -1.66 30.49 11.68
C ILE A 18 -3.18 30.72 11.73
N VAL A 19 -3.66 31.68 10.95
CA VAL A 19 -5.09 31.94 10.76
C VAL A 19 -5.57 31.08 9.61
N VAL A 20 -6.19 29.93 9.92
CA VAL A 20 -6.90 29.12 8.93
C VAL A 20 -8.22 29.84 8.60
N ARG A 21 -8.30 30.48 7.43
CA ARG A 21 -9.56 30.98 6.88
C ARG A 21 -10.34 29.81 6.29
N ALA A 22 -11.36 29.35 6.98
CA ALA A 22 -12.37 28.46 6.44
C ALA A 22 -13.19 29.21 5.38
N SER A 23 -12.99 28.86 4.09
CA SER A 23 -13.82 29.32 2.99
C SER A 23 -15.05 28.41 2.90
N SER A 24 -16.18 28.87 3.43
CA SER A 24 -17.47 28.19 3.28
C SER A 24 -18.08 28.52 1.92
N ALA A 25 -17.83 27.69 0.92
CA ALA A 25 -18.60 27.71 -0.33
C ALA A 25 -19.67 26.62 -0.26
N ARG A 26 -20.88 26.99 0.18
CA ARG A 26 -22.09 26.18 0.02
C ARG A 26 -22.45 26.13 -1.48
N ARG A 27 -22.13 25.03 -2.17
CA ARG A 27 -22.74 24.69 -3.46
C ARG A 27 -24.05 23.96 -3.19
N LYS A 28 -25.16 24.59 -3.56
CA LYS A 28 -26.47 23.94 -3.72
C LYS A 28 -26.37 22.95 -4.89
N ILE A 29 -26.47 21.67 -4.59
CA ILE A 29 -26.66 20.61 -5.60
C ILE A 29 -28.17 20.53 -5.84
N LYS A 30 -28.60 20.88 -7.07
CA LYS A 30 -29.92 20.62 -7.59
C LYS A 30 -29.98 19.13 -7.94
N GLU A 31 -30.94 18.43 -7.33
CA GLU A 31 -31.33 17.08 -7.73
C GLU A 31 -32.05 17.15 -9.09
N ASP A 32 -31.45 16.52 -10.11
CA ASP A 32 -32.17 16.12 -11.31
C ASP A 32 -31.86 14.64 -11.57
N ILE A 33 -32.82 13.80 -11.19
CA ILE A 33 -32.83 12.37 -11.46
C ILE A 33 -33.53 12.14 -12.80
N PRO A 34 -32.88 11.61 -13.85
CA PRO A 34 -33.58 11.18 -15.05
C PRO A 34 -34.14 9.77 -14.85
N VAL A 35 -35.45 9.67 -14.88
CA VAL A 35 -36.21 8.42 -14.92
C VAL A 35 -36.00 7.70 -16.25
N ALA A 36 -35.47 6.49 -16.21
CA ALA A 36 -35.30 5.63 -17.36
C ALA A 36 -36.64 5.16 -17.91
N ARG A 37 -36.98 5.58 -19.13
CA ARG A 37 -38.14 5.11 -19.91
C ARG A 37 -37.77 3.81 -20.62
N ARG A 38 -38.44 2.74 -20.21
CA ARG A 38 -38.48 1.42 -20.86
C ARG A 38 -39.18 1.57 -22.23
N SER A 39 -38.51 1.23 -23.34
CA SER A 39 -39.18 0.98 -24.62
C SER A 39 -39.02 -0.48 -25.05
N ARG A 40 -40.19 -1.06 -25.35
CA ARG A 40 -40.43 -2.45 -25.76
C ARG A 40 -40.00 -2.69 -27.20
N SER A 41 -39.38 -3.85 -27.39
CA SER A 41 -39.59 -4.87 -28.44
C SER A 41 -40.18 -4.46 -29.80
N ALA A 42 -39.47 -4.77 -30.89
CA ALA A 42 -40.06 -5.34 -32.08
C ALA A 42 -39.09 -6.32 -32.78
N ARG A 43 -39.57 -7.56 -32.93
CA ARG A 43 -38.99 -8.62 -33.78
C ARG A 43 -39.26 -8.32 -35.25
N SER A 44 -38.36 -8.70 -36.15
CA SER A 44 -38.69 -9.38 -37.41
C SER A 44 -37.44 -9.89 -38.13
N ASN A 45 -37.36 -11.20 -38.36
CA ASN A 45 -36.74 -11.89 -39.48
C ASN A 45 -37.77 -11.94 -40.62
N PRO A 46 -37.51 -12.29 -41.90
CA PRO A 46 -36.55 -13.29 -42.39
C PRO A 46 -35.90 -13.07 -43.81
N ALA A 47 -34.87 -13.89 -44.08
CA ALA A 47 -34.52 -14.61 -45.32
C ALA A 47 -34.58 -13.94 -46.71
N SER A 48 -33.49 -14.11 -47.52
CA SER A 48 -33.47 -14.86 -48.81
C SER A 48 -32.05 -14.93 -49.39
N LYS A 49 -31.66 -16.08 -49.69
CA LYS A 49 -31.08 -16.80 -50.82
C LYS A 49 -30.58 -15.95 -52.02
N GLY A 50 -29.31 -16.22 -52.43
CA GLY A 50 -28.76 -15.86 -53.75
C GLY A 50 -27.48 -16.61 -54.05
N ARG A 51 -27.58 -17.65 -54.91
CA ARG A 51 -26.50 -18.43 -55.49
C ARG A 51 -25.76 -17.62 -56.55
N GLY A 52 -24.43 -17.78 -56.68
CA GLY A 52 -23.67 -17.33 -57.85
C GLY A 52 -22.28 -17.98 -57.89
N ARG A 53 -22.13 -18.92 -58.85
CA ARG A 53 -20.91 -19.63 -59.22
C ARG A 53 -19.95 -18.68 -59.92
N GLY A 54 -18.63 -18.89 -59.78
CA GLY A 54 -17.62 -18.30 -60.66
C GLY A 54 -16.21 -18.71 -60.26
N LEU A 55 -15.73 -19.70 -60.97
CA LEU A 55 -14.38 -20.22 -61.01
C LEU A 55 -13.41 -19.18 -61.58
N LEU A 56 -12.20 -19.04 -61.07
CA LEU A 56 -10.96 -19.00 -61.84
C LEU A 56 -9.72 -19.04 -60.94
N LEU A 57 -8.85 -20.02 -61.21
CA LEU A 57 -7.50 -20.19 -60.69
C LEU A 57 -6.59 -19.04 -61.14
N ALA A 58 -5.80 -18.52 -60.24
CA ALA A 58 -4.50 -17.93 -60.55
C ALA A 58 -3.53 -18.29 -59.41
N ALA A 59 -2.62 -19.20 -59.74
CA ALA A 59 -1.51 -19.55 -58.88
C ALA A 59 -0.48 -18.42 -58.91
N THR A 60 -0.30 -17.76 -57.81
CA THR A 60 0.85 -16.86 -57.54
C THR A 60 1.67 -17.45 -56.44
N ILE A 61 2.88 -17.85 -56.78
CA ILE A 61 3.94 -18.30 -55.89
C ILE A 61 4.33 -17.05 -55.05
N ALA A 62 3.89 -17.01 -53.83
CA ALA A 62 4.39 -16.05 -52.86
C ALA A 62 5.61 -16.67 -52.17
N VAL A 63 6.78 -16.11 -52.48
CA VAL A 63 8.03 -16.34 -51.74
C VAL A 63 7.78 -15.94 -50.31
N VAL A 64 7.73 -16.94 -49.40
CA VAL A 64 7.70 -16.70 -47.96
C VAL A 64 9.11 -16.27 -47.56
N VAL A 65 9.35 -14.97 -47.48
CA VAL A 65 10.47 -14.42 -46.72
C VAL A 65 10.10 -14.61 -45.25
N VAL A 66 10.70 -15.63 -44.66
CA VAL A 66 10.67 -15.79 -43.21
C VAL A 66 11.50 -14.63 -42.62
N GLY A 67 10.86 -13.51 -42.41
CA GLY A 67 11.36 -12.48 -41.53
C GLY A 67 11.39 -13.06 -40.11
N VAL A 68 12.60 -13.33 -39.63
CA VAL A 68 12.82 -13.54 -38.20
C VAL A 68 12.43 -12.24 -37.54
N ALA A 69 11.15 -12.10 -37.18
CA ALA A 69 10.73 -11.08 -36.23
C ALA A 69 11.44 -11.42 -34.94
N THR A 70 12.48 -10.64 -34.62
CA THR A 70 13.07 -10.59 -33.29
C THR A 70 11.93 -10.24 -32.36
N VAL A 71 11.44 -11.22 -31.62
CA VAL A 71 10.54 -11.02 -30.49
C VAL A 71 11.28 -10.05 -29.57
N PRO A 72 10.78 -8.83 -29.36
CA PRO A 72 11.41 -7.96 -28.39
C PRO A 72 11.30 -8.67 -27.04
N ASP A 73 12.40 -8.71 -26.38
CA ASP A 73 12.69 -9.34 -25.10
C ASP A 73 11.63 -8.95 -24.05
N LEU A 74 10.55 -9.71 -23.97
CA LEU A 74 9.48 -9.57 -22.98
C LEU A 74 9.89 -10.11 -21.61
N LEU A 75 11.18 -10.46 -21.45
CA LEU A 75 11.72 -11.06 -20.22
C LEU A 75 12.70 -10.17 -19.45
N THR A 76 12.87 -8.92 -19.85
CA THR A 76 13.64 -7.94 -19.08
C THR A 76 12.81 -6.71 -18.72
N SER A 77 11.66 -6.92 -18.10
CA SER A 77 11.26 -5.96 -17.06
C SER A 77 12.19 -6.17 -15.87
N ARG A 78 13.45 -5.86 -16.04
CA ARG A 78 14.25 -5.33 -14.94
C ARG A 78 13.48 -4.09 -14.51
N GLN A 79 12.69 -4.24 -13.44
CA GLN A 79 12.33 -3.10 -12.63
C GLN A 79 13.61 -2.31 -12.46
N SER A 80 13.69 -1.18 -13.13
CA SER A 80 14.69 -0.19 -12.84
C SER A 80 14.48 0.10 -11.37
N ILE A 81 15.36 -0.42 -10.53
CA ILE A 81 15.55 0.08 -9.18
C ILE A 81 15.90 1.53 -9.45
N VAL A 82 14.92 2.41 -9.32
CA VAL A 82 15.14 3.83 -9.29
C VAL A 82 16.07 3.97 -8.09
N ASP A 83 17.34 4.33 -8.34
CA ASP A 83 18.21 4.84 -7.31
C ASP A 83 17.52 6.12 -6.82
N LEU A 84 16.60 5.99 -5.89
CA LEU A 84 16.08 7.08 -5.10
C LEU A 84 17.27 7.53 -4.24
N GLU A 85 18.07 8.47 -4.76
CA GLU A 85 18.89 9.32 -3.91
C GLU A 85 17.91 10.13 -3.05
N ILE A 86 17.51 9.54 -1.94
CA ILE A 86 16.74 10.24 -0.93
C ILE A 86 17.70 11.26 -0.33
N GLU A 87 17.43 12.53 -0.55
CA GLU A 87 18.27 13.63 -0.09
C GLU A 87 18.47 13.50 1.43
N GLY A 88 19.72 13.32 1.85
CA GLY A 88 20.10 13.09 3.25
C GLY A 88 20.39 11.65 3.66
N PHE A 89 20.14 10.66 2.78
CA PHE A 89 20.48 9.26 3.03
C PHE A 89 21.86 8.93 2.44
N ARG A 90 22.78 8.37 3.26
CA ARG A 90 24.11 7.91 2.81
C ARG A 90 24.14 6.40 2.59
N GLU A 91 23.18 5.68 3.13
CA GLU A 91 23.09 4.23 3.10
C GLU A 91 22.63 3.78 1.71
N ARG A 92 23.27 2.71 1.23
CA ARG A 92 22.90 2.05 -0.02
C ARG A 92 22.22 0.73 0.29
N PRO A 93 21.31 0.26 -0.58
CA PRO A 93 20.74 -1.07 -0.45
C PRO A 93 21.83 -2.14 -0.38
N ASP A 94 21.61 -3.18 0.43
CA ASP A 94 22.48 -4.34 0.55
C ASP A 94 22.40 -5.25 -0.69
N ALA A 95 23.13 -6.37 -0.66
CA ALA A 95 23.17 -7.34 -1.77
C ALA A 95 21.80 -7.98 -2.08
N ASP A 96 20.87 -8.00 -1.13
CA ASP A 96 19.49 -8.46 -1.30
C ASP A 96 18.54 -7.34 -1.74
N GLY A 97 19.05 -6.11 -1.93
CA GLY A 97 18.28 -4.92 -2.32
C GLY A 97 17.55 -4.24 -1.17
N ARG A 98 17.87 -4.58 0.09
CA ARG A 98 17.23 -3.98 1.27
C ARG A 98 17.96 -2.71 1.69
N LEU A 99 17.21 -1.68 2.06
CA LEU A 99 17.73 -0.50 2.73
C LEU A 99 17.37 -0.57 4.22
N LEU A 100 18.39 -0.64 5.07
CA LEU A 100 18.23 -0.73 6.53
C LEU A 100 17.25 -1.86 6.97
N GLY A 101 17.30 -3.00 6.28
CA GLY A 101 16.47 -4.18 6.57
C GLY A 101 15.16 -4.25 5.77
N HIS A 102 14.71 -3.18 5.13
CA HIS A 102 13.45 -3.13 4.38
C HIS A 102 13.65 -3.37 2.88
N PHE A 103 12.72 -4.06 2.24
CA PHE A 103 12.68 -4.24 0.79
C PHE A 103 12.03 -3.05 0.09
N PRO A 104 12.39 -2.77 -1.17
CA PRO A 104 11.73 -1.73 -1.95
C PRO A 104 10.33 -2.15 -2.37
N TYR A 105 9.38 -1.22 -2.32
CA TYR A 105 8.00 -1.43 -2.73
C TYR A 105 7.52 -0.31 -3.65
N ARG A 106 6.79 -0.69 -4.70
CA ARG A 106 6.11 0.26 -5.59
C ARG A 106 4.91 0.88 -4.86
N GLU A 107 4.72 2.16 -5.04
CA GLU A 107 3.48 2.82 -4.62
C GLU A 107 2.31 2.36 -5.49
N ALA A 108 1.19 1.99 -4.87
CA ALA A 108 -0.04 1.64 -5.56
C ALA A 108 -0.61 2.86 -6.30
N ASP A 109 -1.01 2.66 -7.56
CA ASP A 109 -1.63 3.71 -8.36
C ASP A 109 -3.04 4.06 -7.85
N LEU A 110 -3.57 5.21 -8.25
CA LEU A 110 -4.89 5.67 -7.79
C LEU A 110 -6.04 4.74 -8.17
N ASP A 111 -5.95 4.07 -9.32
CA ASP A 111 -6.94 3.12 -9.83
C ASP A 111 -6.83 1.73 -9.20
N GLU A 112 -5.73 1.45 -8.49
CA GLU A 112 -5.55 0.23 -7.69
C GLU A 112 -6.12 0.37 -6.26
N ARG A 113 -6.50 1.56 -5.83
CA ARG A 113 -6.89 1.88 -4.44
C ARG A 113 -8.34 2.30 -4.32
N ILE A 114 -8.94 2.00 -3.17
CA ILE A 114 -10.25 2.50 -2.77
C ILE A 114 -10.20 3.08 -1.36
N THR A 115 -11.07 4.03 -1.07
CA THR A 115 -11.31 4.48 0.31
C THR A 115 -12.08 3.40 1.05
N PHE A 116 -11.43 2.75 2.01
CA PHE A 116 -12.04 1.70 2.85
C PHE A 116 -12.77 2.31 4.06
N GLN A 117 -12.14 3.29 4.70
CA GLN A 117 -12.71 4.09 5.79
C GLN A 117 -12.34 5.56 5.56
N PRO A 118 -13.04 6.53 6.18
CA PRO A 118 -12.68 7.94 6.10
C PRO A 118 -11.20 8.16 6.42
N GLY A 119 -10.42 8.60 5.42
CA GLY A 119 -9.00 8.87 5.56
C GLY A 119 -8.09 7.64 5.44
N ILE A 120 -8.61 6.43 5.22
CA ILE A 120 -7.81 5.22 5.02
C ILE A 120 -8.16 4.59 3.67
N GLU A 121 -7.16 4.48 2.80
CA GLU A 121 -7.25 3.77 1.53
C GLU A 121 -6.54 2.43 1.61
N LEU A 122 -6.99 1.48 0.80
CA LEU A 122 -6.38 0.16 0.62
C LEU A 122 -6.35 -0.21 -0.85
N HIS A 123 -5.47 -1.14 -1.22
CA HIS A 123 -5.59 -1.82 -2.50
C HIS A 123 -6.94 -2.55 -2.57
N ILE A 124 -7.59 -2.53 -3.73
CA ILE A 124 -8.93 -3.09 -3.93
C ILE A 124 -9.00 -4.55 -3.44
N ASP A 125 -8.03 -5.39 -3.80
CA ASP A 125 -7.99 -6.80 -3.39
C ASP A 125 -7.89 -6.98 -1.87
N ALA A 126 -7.05 -6.15 -1.22
CA ALA A 126 -6.86 -6.20 0.23
C ALA A 126 -8.11 -5.71 0.97
N ALA A 127 -8.78 -4.70 0.42
CA ALA A 127 -10.01 -4.15 1.00
C ALA A 127 -11.14 -5.18 1.06
N GLU A 128 -11.38 -5.95 -0.02
CA GLU A 128 -12.38 -7.01 -0.06
C GLU A 128 -12.10 -8.09 1.00
N ALA A 129 -10.85 -8.53 1.07
CA ALA A 129 -10.44 -9.56 2.03
C ALA A 129 -10.52 -9.07 3.48
N LEU A 130 -10.14 -7.79 3.73
CA LEU A 130 -10.22 -7.20 5.06
C LEU A 130 -11.66 -7.02 5.52
N ASP A 131 -12.57 -6.59 4.65
CA ASP A 131 -13.99 -6.46 4.97
C ASP A 131 -14.57 -7.81 5.44
N ALA A 132 -14.29 -8.88 4.69
CA ALA A 132 -14.69 -10.23 5.06
C ALA A 132 -14.07 -10.69 6.40
N MET A 133 -12.78 -10.37 6.63
CA MET A 133 -12.09 -10.69 7.88
C MET A 133 -12.68 -9.95 9.08
N MET A 134 -12.94 -8.65 8.95
CA MET A 134 -13.55 -7.84 10.01
C MET A 134 -14.98 -8.29 10.31
N ALA A 135 -15.76 -8.64 9.30
CA ALA A 135 -17.12 -9.18 9.49
C ALA A 135 -17.10 -10.49 10.27
N ALA A 136 -16.14 -11.37 10.00
CA ALA A 136 -15.97 -12.62 10.75
C ALA A 136 -15.54 -12.37 12.20
N ALA A 137 -14.61 -11.43 12.43
CA ALA A 137 -14.19 -11.03 13.77
C ALA A 137 -15.38 -10.52 14.61
N VAL A 138 -16.22 -9.66 14.03
CA VAL A 138 -17.45 -9.18 14.68
C VAL A 138 -18.38 -10.34 15.02
N SER A 139 -18.54 -11.35 14.15
CA SER A 139 -19.38 -12.52 14.39
C SER A 139 -18.88 -13.37 15.56
N ASP A 140 -17.57 -13.35 15.80
CA ASP A 140 -16.91 -14.04 16.90
C ASP A 140 -16.80 -13.17 18.17
N GLY A 141 -17.37 -11.94 18.16
CA GLY A 141 -17.37 -11.01 19.29
C GLY A 141 -16.10 -10.19 19.45
N ILE A 142 -15.25 -10.16 18.42
CA ILE A 142 -13.98 -9.39 18.41
C ILE A 142 -14.20 -8.02 17.74
N ASP A 143 -13.81 -6.95 18.41
CA ASP A 143 -13.84 -5.59 17.87
C ASP A 143 -12.51 -5.22 17.20
N LEU A 144 -12.25 -5.84 16.02
CA LEU A 144 -11.06 -5.59 15.23
C LEU A 144 -11.12 -4.20 14.58
N ARG A 145 -10.09 -3.38 14.77
CA ARG A 145 -10.03 -2.01 14.24
C ARG A 145 -8.93 -1.84 13.20
N LEU A 146 -9.27 -1.22 12.06
CA LEU A 146 -8.28 -0.75 11.10
C LEU A 146 -7.73 0.59 11.57
N LEU A 147 -6.41 0.66 11.77
CA LEU A 147 -5.71 1.84 12.29
C LEU A 147 -4.99 2.59 11.17
N SER A 148 -4.42 1.87 10.18
CA SER A 148 -3.66 2.42 9.06
C SER A 148 -3.76 1.48 7.85
N GLY A 149 -3.68 2.07 6.66
CA GLY A 149 -3.68 1.35 5.39
C GLY A 149 -2.62 1.91 4.44
N PHE A 150 -3.01 2.25 3.20
CA PHE A 150 -2.10 2.84 2.22
C PHE A 150 -1.43 4.10 2.76
N ARG A 151 -0.15 4.23 2.42
CA ARG A 151 0.67 5.40 2.75
C ARG A 151 1.51 5.77 1.54
N SER A 152 1.35 7.01 1.05
CA SER A 152 2.15 7.51 -0.08
C SER A 152 3.64 7.61 0.27
N LEU A 153 4.48 7.65 -0.76
CA LEU A 153 5.91 7.87 -0.59
C LEU A 153 6.19 9.20 0.12
N ASP A 154 5.49 10.27 -0.28
CA ASP A 154 5.64 11.59 0.34
C ASP A 154 5.30 11.58 1.83
N LEU A 155 4.17 10.95 2.21
CA LEU A 155 3.80 10.83 3.61
C LEU A 155 4.78 9.95 4.40
N GLN A 156 5.31 8.89 3.78
CA GLN A 156 6.31 8.04 4.42
C GLN A 156 7.63 8.78 4.63
N GLU A 157 8.01 9.66 3.70
CA GLU A 157 9.18 10.52 3.83
C GLU A 157 9.04 11.48 5.02
N GLU A 158 7.91 12.17 5.11
CA GLU A 158 7.56 13.04 6.24
C GLU A 158 7.64 12.26 7.57
N ILE A 159 6.95 11.12 7.68
CA ILE A 159 6.92 10.29 8.90
C ILE A 159 8.34 9.79 9.26
N PHE A 160 9.16 9.43 8.28
CA PHE A 160 10.48 8.89 8.55
C PHE A 160 11.42 9.96 9.08
N PHE A 161 11.56 11.09 8.39
CA PHE A 161 12.54 12.12 8.72
C PHE A 161 12.09 13.07 9.83
N GLU A 162 10.83 13.50 9.86
CA GLU A 162 10.36 14.39 10.92
C GLU A 162 10.39 13.72 12.28
N VAL A 163 9.87 12.49 12.39
CA VAL A 163 9.89 11.76 13.65
C VAL A 163 11.31 11.38 14.08
N ALA A 164 12.19 11.03 13.13
CA ALA A 164 13.61 10.80 13.44
C ALA A 164 14.25 12.07 14.03
N SER A 165 13.99 13.23 13.43
CA SER A 165 14.49 14.53 13.91
C SER A 165 13.95 14.88 15.29
N GLU A 166 12.64 14.75 15.50
CA GLU A 166 11.99 15.02 16.80
C GLU A 166 12.53 14.15 17.94
N ARG A 167 12.87 12.90 17.63
CA ARG A 167 13.36 11.92 18.61
C ARG A 167 14.87 11.81 18.67
N ASN A 168 15.62 12.62 17.90
CA ASN A 168 17.07 12.56 17.76
C ASN A 168 17.57 11.15 17.41
N GLN A 169 16.86 10.46 16.53
CA GLN A 169 17.18 9.12 16.07
C GLN A 169 18.07 9.17 14.82
N THR A 170 19.03 8.23 14.72
CA THR A 170 19.71 7.99 13.45
C THR A 170 18.77 7.28 12.46
N PRO A 171 19.05 7.31 11.15
CA PRO A 171 18.28 6.56 10.16
C PRO A 171 18.16 5.07 10.50
N GLU A 172 19.22 4.44 11.01
CA GLU A 172 19.24 3.02 11.39
C GLU A 172 18.35 2.75 12.61
N GLU A 173 18.36 3.65 13.61
CA GLU A 173 17.48 3.54 14.77
C GLU A 173 16.03 3.72 14.35
N ARG A 174 15.76 4.69 13.46
CA ARG A 174 14.42 4.92 12.92
C ARG A 174 13.92 3.76 12.09
N ALA A 175 14.76 3.18 11.23
CA ALA A 175 14.41 2.07 10.36
C ALA A 175 14.00 0.80 11.12
N ARG A 176 14.33 0.67 12.40
CA ARG A 176 13.85 -0.47 13.22
C ARG A 176 12.35 -0.43 13.49
N VAL A 177 11.72 0.74 13.40
CA VAL A 177 10.31 0.99 13.75
C VAL A 177 9.51 1.68 12.64
N SER A 178 10.16 2.06 11.54
CA SER A 178 9.50 2.72 10.42
C SER A 178 10.36 2.56 9.18
N ALA A 179 9.79 2.08 8.09
CA ALA A 179 10.54 1.89 6.85
C ALA A 179 11.00 3.22 6.23
N PRO A 180 12.17 3.27 5.57
CA PRO A 180 12.53 4.40 4.73
C PRO A 180 11.51 4.62 3.60
N PRO A 181 11.40 5.86 3.03
CA PRO A 181 10.56 6.13 1.87
C PRO A 181 10.88 5.17 0.71
N GLY A 182 9.86 4.64 0.05
CA GLY A 182 10.01 3.62 -1.01
C GLY A 182 10.25 2.19 -0.52
N TYR A 183 10.34 1.98 0.79
CA TYR A 183 10.60 0.68 1.43
C TYR A 183 9.52 0.27 2.42
N SER A 184 8.40 1.00 2.47
CA SER A 184 7.25 0.67 3.33
C SER A 184 6.27 -0.25 2.62
N GLU A 185 5.87 -1.35 3.27
CA GLU A 185 4.80 -2.23 2.78
C GLU A 185 3.47 -1.49 2.60
N HIS A 186 3.21 -0.44 3.39
CA HIS A 186 2.00 0.38 3.27
C HIS A 186 1.88 1.09 1.93
N SER A 187 2.98 1.39 1.24
CA SER A 187 2.92 2.03 -0.08
C SER A 187 2.29 1.13 -1.14
N THR A 188 2.24 -0.18 -0.92
CA THR A 188 1.56 -1.12 -1.83
C THR A 188 0.03 -1.10 -1.70
N GLY A 189 -0.51 -0.53 -0.63
CA GLY A 189 -1.92 -0.63 -0.26
C GLY A 189 -2.36 -2.01 0.22
N TYR A 190 -1.47 -3.01 0.24
CA TYR A 190 -1.74 -4.36 0.73
C TYR A 190 -1.46 -4.53 2.23
N ALA A 191 -0.71 -3.62 2.86
CA ALA A 191 -0.42 -3.67 4.29
C ALA A 191 -1.42 -2.85 5.10
N VAL A 192 -1.77 -3.38 6.27
CA VAL A 192 -2.72 -2.80 7.22
C VAL A 192 -2.16 -2.85 8.64
N ASP A 193 -2.42 -1.83 9.42
CA ASP A 193 -2.23 -1.88 10.86
C ASP A 193 -3.57 -2.12 11.54
N LEU A 194 -3.64 -3.16 12.37
CA LEU A 194 -4.85 -3.59 13.07
C LEU A 194 -4.71 -3.39 14.57
N GLY A 195 -5.83 -3.14 15.23
CA GLY A 195 -5.90 -2.94 16.67
C GLY A 195 -7.15 -3.56 17.28
N ASP A 196 -7.28 -3.40 18.59
CA ASP A 196 -8.41 -3.87 19.38
C ASP A 196 -9.26 -2.70 19.86
N GLY A 197 -10.55 -2.70 19.53
CA GLY A 197 -11.49 -1.67 19.98
C GLY A 197 -11.82 -1.75 21.47
N TRP A 198 -11.62 -2.93 22.09
CA TRP A 198 -11.81 -3.14 23.52
C TRP A 198 -10.58 -2.80 24.34
N ALA A 199 -9.38 -2.75 23.71
CA ALA A 199 -8.11 -2.42 24.36
C ALA A 199 -7.32 -1.38 23.54
N PRO A 200 -7.89 -0.18 23.26
CA PRO A 200 -7.28 0.80 22.35
C PRO A 200 -5.92 1.33 22.83
N GLU A 201 -5.60 1.22 24.12
CA GLU A 201 -4.30 1.57 24.69
C GLU A 201 -3.17 0.65 24.22
N THR A 202 -3.49 -0.51 23.67
CA THR A 202 -2.51 -1.47 23.11
C THR A 202 -2.21 -1.22 21.63
N ASN A 203 -3.01 -0.37 20.97
CA ASN A 203 -2.90 -0.11 19.54
C ASN A 203 -1.51 0.44 19.17
N LEU A 204 -0.92 -0.09 18.08
CA LEU A 204 0.44 0.23 17.62
C LEU A 204 1.52 0.01 18.69
N SER A 205 1.29 -0.92 19.61
CA SER A 205 2.21 -1.31 20.67
C SER A 205 2.38 -2.82 20.69
N GLN A 206 3.53 -3.30 21.16
CA GLN A 206 3.77 -4.75 21.31
C GLN A 206 2.79 -5.39 22.29
N SER A 207 2.21 -4.63 23.23
CA SER A 207 1.17 -5.12 24.12
C SER A 207 -0.12 -5.56 23.41
N PHE A 208 -0.33 -5.20 22.14
CA PHE A 208 -1.43 -5.70 21.31
C PHE A 208 -1.40 -7.25 21.22
N GLU A 209 -0.22 -7.86 21.29
CA GLU A 209 -0.09 -9.33 21.31
C GLU A 209 -0.84 -10.02 22.48
N GLN A 210 -1.19 -9.27 23.54
CA GLN A 210 -1.87 -9.79 24.72
C GLN A 210 -3.39 -9.71 24.62
N THR A 211 -3.91 -9.18 23.50
CA THR A 211 -5.36 -8.98 23.29
C THR A 211 -6.04 -10.20 22.67
N GLU A 212 -7.36 -10.27 22.87
CA GLU A 212 -8.19 -11.27 22.19
C GLU A 212 -8.20 -11.07 20.67
N ALA A 213 -8.15 -9.81 20.19
CA ALA A 213 -8.07 -9.49 18.78
C ALA A 213 -6.81 -10.05 18.12
N PHE A 214 -5.65 -9.92 18.75
CA PHE A 214 -4.42 -10.52 18.23
C PHE A 214 -4.47 -12.06 18.23
N THR A 215 -4.97 -12.67 19.28
CA THR A 215 -5.15 -14.13 19.35
C THR A 215 -6.06 -14.61 18.22
N TRP A 216 -7.17 -13.91 18.00
CA TRP A 216 -8.10 -14.20 16.89
C TRP A 216 -7.40 -14.07 15.53
N LEU A 217 -6.61 -13.02 15.32
CA LEU A 217 -5.84 -12.82 14.09
C LEU A 217 -4.84 -13.96 13.84
N GLN A 218 -4.13 -14.43 14.85
CA GLN A 218 -3.21 -15.58 14.72
C GLN A 218 -3.92 -16.83 14.20
N ASP A 219 -5.14 -17.08 14.64
CA ASP A 219 -5.90 -18.27 14.29
C ASP A 219 -6.67 -18.12 12.94
N HIS A 220 -7.01 -16.90 12.54
CA HIS A 220 -7.97 -16.68 11.47
C HIS A 220 -7.44 -15.89 10.28
N ALA A 221 -6.48 -14.97 10.44
CA ALA A 221 -6.05 -14.03 9.40
C ALA A 221 -5.59 -14.74 8.11
N ALA A 222 -4.94 -15.90 8.24
CA ALA A 222 -4.47 -16.69 7.09
C ALA A 222 -5.62 -17.17 6.19
N ARG A 223 -6.84 -17.32 6.69
CA ARG A 223 -8.04 -17.70 5.89
C ARG A 223 -8.45 -16.59 4.94
N TYR A 224 -8.09 -15.36 5.28
CA TYR A 224 -8.32 -14.13 4.50
C TYR A 224 -7.05 -13.66 3.79
N HIS A 225 -6.03 -14.54 3.74
CA HIS A 225 -4.75 -14.29 3.10
C HIS A 225 -3.92 -13.16 3.73
N PHE A 226 -4.17 -12.82 4.99
CA PHE A 226 -3.31 -11.92 5.74
C PHE A 226 -2.26 -12.68 6.52
N VAL A 227 -1.03 -12.15 6.49
CA VAL A 227 0.12 -12.69 7.21
C VAL A 227 0.78 -11.60 8.04
N LEU A 228 1.29 -11.97 9.21
CA LEU A 228 2.07 -11.08 10.06
C LEU A 228 3.42 -10.79 9.39
N SER A 229 3.69 -9.53 9.04
CA SER A 229 4.89 -9.17 8.28
C SER A 229 6.17 -9.26 9.10
N PHE A 230 6.12 -8.78 10.34
CA PHE A 230 7.29 -8.62 11.21
C PHE A 230 7.11 -9.38 12.53
N PRO A 231 7.17 -10.74 12.51
CA PRO A 231 7.09 -11.55 13.72
C PRO A 231 8.31 -11.33 14.61
N ALA A 232 8.22 -11.73 15.86
CA ALA A 232 9.34 -11.70 16.80
C ALA A 232 10.54 -12.47 16.24
N GLY A 233 11.73 -11.84 16.22
CA GLY A 233 12.95 -12.44 15.71
C GLY A 233 12.98 -12.59 14.18
N ASN A 234 12.19 -11.79 13.43
CA ASN A 234 12.23 -11.81 11.96
C ASN A 234 13.64 -11.54 11.42
N SER A 235 13.96 -12.18 10.29
CA SER A 235 15.28 -12.11 9.67
C SER A 235 15.62 -10.73 9.08
N GLN A 236 14.66 -9.83 8.92
CA GLN A 236 14.88 -8.48 8.37
C GLN A 236 15.54 -7.54 9.38
N GLY A 237 15.44 -7.83 10.68
CA GLY A 237 15.98 -6.96 11.74
C GLY A 237 15.04 -5.80 12.11
N VAL A 238 13.82 -5.79 11.58
CA VAL A 238 12.74 -4.88 11.98
C VAL A 238 12.21 -5.33 13.33
N LEU A 239 11.78 -4.41 14.18
CA LEU A 239 11.18 -4.76 15.46
C LEU A 239 9.88 -5.55 15.24
N TYR A 240 9.52 -6.32 16.26
CA TYR A 240 8.26 -7.06 16.29
C TYR A 240 7.06 -6.11 16.26
N GLU A 241 6.17 -6.31 15.28
CA GLU A 241 4.99 -5.47 15.06
C GLU A 241 3.71 -6.32 15.00
N PRO A 242 3.11 -6.70 16.14
CA PRO A 242 1.92 -7.56 16.16
C PRO A 242 0.70 -6.94 15.46
N TRP A 243 0.68 -5.63 15.27
CA TRP A 243 -0.39 -4.91 14.57
C TRP A 243 -0.25 -4.92 13.04
N HIS A 244 0.96 -5.17 12.48
CA HIS A 244 1.26 -5.00 11.06
C HIS A 244 1.08 -6.29 10.25
N TRP A 245 0.03 -6.31 9.46
CA TRP A 245 -0.36 -7.45 8.64
C TRP A 245 -0.36 -7.07 7.16
N ARG A 246 -0.03 -8.02 6.28
CA ARG A 246 -0.10 -7.79 4.83
C ARG A 246 -0.93 -8.86 4.13
N PHE A 247 -1.64 -8.45 3.09
CA PHE A 247 -2.43 -9.32 2.23
C PHE A 247 -1.52 -9.99 1.17
N GLU A 248 -1.65 -11.29 1.01
CA GLU A 248 -0.93 -12.11 0.03
C GLU A 248 -1.88 -12.98 -0.80
N GLY A 249 -3.15 -12.58 -1.01
CA GLY A 249 -4.19 -13.41 -1.61
C GLY A 249 -4.22 -13.40 -3.13
N THR A 250 -3.52 -12.48 -3.80
CA THR A 250 -3.49 -12.42 -5.27
C THR A 250 -2.08 -12.58 -5.82
N ALA A 251 -1.97 -12.86 -7.12
CA ALA A 251 -0.67 -13.00 -7.77
C ALA A 251 0.14 -11.69 -7.72
N ASP A 252 -0.53 -10.53 -7.76
CA ASP A 252 0.09 -9.22 -7.70
C ASP A 252 0.60 -8.92 -6.29
N ALA A 253 -0.19 -9.19 -5.26
CA ALA A 253 0.23 -9.10 -3.87
C ALA A 253 1.43 -10.03 -3.58
N LEU A 254 1.37 -11.28 -4.04
CA LEU A 254 2.46 -12.25 -3.89
C LEU A 254 3.76 -11.79 -4.57
N ARG A 255 3.66 -11.17 -5.76
CA ARG A 255 4.83 -10.60 -6.47
C ARG A 255 5.42 -9.42 -5.73
N SER A 256 4.57 -8.54 -5.19
CA SER A 256 5.01 -7.37 -4.42
C SER A 256 5.88 -7.77 -3.23
N PHE A 257 5.55 -8.86 -2.54
CA PHE A 257 6.27 -9.33 -1.35
C PHE A 257 7.24 -10.49 -1.61
N GLU A 258 7.49 -10.88 -2.87
CA GLU A 258 8.30 -12.06 -3.18
C GLU A 258 9.72 -11.98 -2.60
N ALA A 259 10.37 -10.82 -2.67
CA ALA A 259 11.72 -10.63 -2.16
C ALA A 259 11.79 -10.85 -0.64
N ALA A 260 10.85 -10.24 0.11
CA ALA A 260 10.76 -10.40 1.56
C ALA A 260 10.46 -11.86 1.96
N ARG A 261 9.54 -12.52 1.24
CA ARG A 261 9.19 -13.93 1.47
C ARG A 261 10.36 -14.88 1.21
N ARG A 262 11.11 -14.67 0.12
CA ARG A 262 12.30 -15.47 -0.17
C ARG A 262 13.39 -15.29 0.88
N PHE A 263 13.57 -14.06 1.34
CA PHE A 263 14.53 -13.75 2.38
C PHE A 263 14.16 -14.41 3.71
N ALA A 264 12.91 -14.31 4.15
CA ALA A 264 12.42 -14.93 5.37
C ALA A 264 12.66 -16.46 5.39
N ARG A 265 12.43 -17.15 4.25
CA ARG A 265 12.66 -18.59 4.12
C ARG A 265 14.12 -19.02 4.19
N ARG A 266 15.07 -18.11 3.93
CA ARG A 266 16.52 -18.43 4.04
C ARG A 266 17.02 -18.31 5.48
N GLY A 267 16.32 -17.52 6.30
CA GLY A 267 16.68 -17.26 7.69
C GLY A 267 15.96 -18.15 8.71
N SER A 268 15.00 -18.97 8.25
CA SER A 268 14.32 -20.01 9.04
C SER A 268 15.00 -21.37 8.80
#